data_f4331abde9d56c36275e5322a49aa521
#
_entry.id   f4331abde9d56c36275e5322a49aa521
#
_cell.length_a   1.000
_cell.length_b   1.000
_cell.length_c   1.000
_cell.angle_alpha   90.00
_cell.angle_beta   90.00
_cell.angle_gamma   90.00
#
_symmetry.space_group_name_H-M   'P 1'
#
loop_
_entity.id
_entity.type
_entity.pdbx_description
1 polymer ?
#
loop_
_entity_poly.entity_id
_entity_poly.type
_entity_poly.pdbx_seq_one_letter_code
_entity_poly.pdbx_strand_id
1 'polypeptide(L)'
;MSSILIYHNPRWSKSRESVKILQNKNISFTCKEYLKEGLNYAELANIIQLLNIKPDELVRKNEKEFKDLRLSKEQINNKDNIINSIIKFPKILQRPIIINNQKAVIGRPPE
;
A
#
# COMPACT_ATOMS: atom_id res chain seq x y z
N MET A 1 -16.51 -15.66 7.39
CA MET A 1 -15.16 -15.90 6.87
C MET A 1 -14.44 -14.59 6.63
N SER A 2 -13.24 -14.49 7.13
CA SER A 2 -12.44 -13.29 6.86
C SER A 2 -11.83 -13.41 5.48
N SER A 3 -11.93 -12.35 4.68
CA SER A 3 -11.24 -12.28 3.41
C SER A 3 -10.03 -11.37 3.58
N ILE A 4 -8.89 -11.84 3.08
CA ILE A 4 -7.65 -11.09 3.16
C ILE A 4 -7.29 -10.64 1.76
N LEU A 5 -6.99 -9.35 1.62
CA LEU A 5 -6.53 -8.74 0.38
C LEU A 5 -5.13 -8.20 0.60
N ILE A 6 -4.21 -8.56 -0.29
CA ILE A 6 -2.83 -8.07 -0.26
C ILE A 6 -2.58 -7.21 -1.49
N TYR A 7 -2.13 -5.99 -1.27
CA TYR A 7 -1.60 -5.16 -2.34
C TYR A 7 -0.16 -5.58 -2.56
N HIS A 8 0.08 -6.30 -3.62
CA HIS A 8 1.30 -7.09 -3.84
C HIS A 8 2.10 -6.59 -5.03
N ASN A 9 3.41 -6.52 -4.85
CA ASN A 9 4.34 -6.30 -5.95
C ASN A 9 5.27 -7.52 -6.03
N PRO A 10 5.10 -8.41 -7.03
CA PRO A 10 5.89 -9.64 -7.10
C PRO A 10 7.38 -9.44 -7.31
N ARG A 11 7.80 -8.23 -7.71
CA ARG A 11 9.21 -7.93 -7.88
C ARG A 11 9.94 -7.67 -6.56
N TRP A 12 9.20 -7.51 -5.46
CA TRP A 12 9.77 -7.15 -4.18
C TRP A 12 9.76 -8.34 -3.23
N SER A 13 10.94 -8.63 -2.65
CA SER A 13 11.10 -9.79 -1.79
C SER A 13 10.18 -9.76 -0.57
N LYS A 14 10.00 -8.58 0.04
CA LYS A 14 9.14 -8.45 1.23
C LYS A 14 7.68 -8.76 0.91
N SER A 15 7.23 -8.35 -0.26
CA SER A 15 5.88 -8.66 -0.72
C SER A 15 5.71 -10.16 -0.94
N ARG A 16 6.70 -10.79 -1.58
CA ARG A 16 6.70 -12.25 -1.80
C ARG A 16 6.74 -13.02 -0.48
N GLU A 17 7.52 -12.53 0.49
CA GLU A 17 7.60 -13.17 1.82
C GLU A 17 6.25 -13.16 2.53
N SER A 18 5.51 -12.05 2.45
CA SER A 18 4.19 -11.96 3.05
C SER A 18 3.22 -12.98 2.46
N VAL A 19 3.22 -13.11 1.13
CA VAL A 19 2.38 -14.09 0.45
C VAL A 19 2.75 -15.50 0.89
N LYS A 20 4.04 -15.80 0.96
CA LYS A 20 4.52 -17.11 1.35
C LYS A 20 4.11 -17.47 2.78
N ILE A 21 4.16 -16.52 3.70
CA ILE A 21 3.74 -16.73 5.09
C ILE A 21 2.26 -17.14 5.13
N LEU A 22 1.41 -16.44 4.40
CA LEU A 22 -0.02 -16.76 4.35
C LEU A 22 -0.28 -18.11 3.72
N GLN A 23 0.46 -18.46 2.66
CA GLN A 23 0.34 -19.77 2.03
C GLN A 23 0.74 -20.89 2.98
N ASN A 24 1.83 -20.71 3.72
CA ASN A 24 2.32 -21.70 4.66
C ASN A 24 1.36 -21.94 5.82
N LYS A 25 0.57 -20.93 6.17
CA LYS A 25 -0.43 -21.04 7.24
C LYS A 25 -1.79 -21.47 6.72
N ASN A 26 -1.91 -21.79 5.45
CA ASN A 26 -3.16 -22.20 4.81
C ASN A 26 -4.28 -21.16 4.97
N ILE A 27 -3.92 -19.88 4.94
CA ILE A 27 -4.87 -18.79 5.04
C ILE A 27 -5.28 -18.36 3.63
N SER A 28 -6.60 -18.30 3.38
CA SER A 28 -7.11 -17.83 2.09
C SER A 28 -6.92 -16.33 1.96
N PHE A 29 -6.45 -15.90 0.78
CA PHE A 29 -6.22 -14.49 0.51
C PHE A 29 -6.32 -14.21 -0.99
N THR A 30 -6.50 -12.94 -1.32
CA THR A 30 -6.47 -12.44 -2.70
C THR A 30 -5.33 -11.47 -2.85
N CYS A 31 -4.56 -11.59 -3.92
CA CYS A 31 -3.49 -10.64 -4.23
C CYS A 31 -3.96 -9.67 -5.31
N LYS A 32 -3.76 -8.38 -5.08
CA LYS A 32 -3.93 -7.37 -6.11
C LYS A 32 -2.56 -6.87 -6.52
N GLU A 33 -2.19 -7.12 -7.78
CA GLU A 33 -0.95 -6.59 -8.35
C GLU A 33 -1.22 -5.16 -8.83
N TYR A 34 -1.16 -4.22 -7.91
CA TYR A 34 -1.59 -2.85 -8.15
C TYR A 34 -0.80 -2.12 -9.24
N LEU A 35 0.42 -2.56 -9.54
CA LEU A 35 1.20 -1.97 -10.63
C LEU A 35 0.61 -2.31 -12.00
N LYS A 36 -0.09 -3.43 -12.12
CA LYS A 36 -0.77 -3.84 -13.35
C LYS A 36 -2.22 -3.40 -13.38
N GLU A 37 -2.92 -3.58 -12.27
CA GLU A 37 -4.37 -3.37 -12.20
C GLU A 37 -4.74 -1.92 -11.94
N GLY A 38 -3.79 -1.13 -11.42
CA GLY A 38 -4.05 0.25 -11.06
C GLY A 38 -4.73 0.39 -9.71
N LEU A 39 -4.83 1.62 -9.27
CA LEU A 39 -5.44 1.97 -7.99
C LEU A 39 -6.41 3.12 -8.21
N ASN A 40 -7.50 3.17 -7.43
CA ASN A 40 -8.44 4.28 -7.51
C ASN A 40 -8.50 5.04 -6.18
N TYR A 41 -9.13 6.23 -6.23
CA TYR A 41 -9.22 7.10 -5.07
C TYR A 41 -9.91 6.42 -3.89
N ALA A 42 -11.05 5.78 -4.15
CA ALA A 42 -11.86 5.19 -3.08
C ALA A 42 -11.10 4.12 -2.31
N GLU A 43 -10.38 3.24 -3.01
CA GLU A 43 -9.63 2.19 -2.31
C GLU A 43 -8.46 2.75 -1.50
N LEU A 44 -7.78 3.77 -1.99
CA LEU A 44 -6.68 4.39 -1.24
C LEU A 44 -7.19 5.16 -0.03
N ALA A 45 -8.30 5.87 -0.16
CA ALA A 45 -8.93 6.54 0.97
C ALA A 45 -9.34 5.54 2.04
N ASN A 46 -9.90 4.40 1.64
CA ASN A 46 -10.26 3.33 2.56
C ASN A 46 -9.04 2.76 3.29
N ILE A 47 -7.95 2.56 2.58
CA ILE A 47 -6.71 2.06 3.17
C ILE A 47 -6.20 3.02 4.25
N ILE A 48 -6.17 4.31 3.95
CA ILE A 48 -5.72 5.32 4.92
C ILE A 48 -6.59 5.29 6.16
N GLN A 49 -7.91 5.18 5.98
CA GLN A 49 -8.84 5.11 7.09
C GLN A 49 -8.63 3.87 7.93
N LEU A 50 -8.49 2.70 7.30
CA LEU A 50 -8.30 1.44 8.00
C LEU A 50 -6.97 1.37 8.74
N LEU A 51 -5.91 1.94 8.16
CA LEU A 51 -4.60 1.99 8.79
C LEU A 51 -4.56 3.03 9.91
N ASN A 52 -5.45 4.00 9.88
CA ASN A 52 -5.48 5.11 10.83
C ASN A 52 -4.13 5.83 10.89
N ILE A 53 -3.58 6.13 9.72
CA ILE A 53 -2.28 6.78 9.59
C ILE A 53 -2.42 8.14 8.92
N LYS A 54 -1.36 8.94 9.00
CA LYS A 54 -1.29 10.18 8.22
C LYS A 54 -1.09 9.81 6.75
N PRO A 55 -1.64 10.60 5.82
CA PRO A 55 -1.52 10.27 4.39
C PRO A 55 -0.10 10.05 3.92
N ASP A 56 0.86 10.85 4.40
CA ASP A 56 2.25 10.74 3.96
C ASP A 56 2.93 9.44 4.42
N GLU A 57 2.37 8.76 5.42
CA GLU A 57 2.92 7.47 5.86
C GLU A 57 2.61 6.35 4.87
N LEU A 58 1.70 6.59 3.93
CA LEU A 58 1.35 5.60 2.92
C LEU A 58 2.32 5.56 1.75
N VAL A 59 3.25 6.50 1.65
CA VAL A 59 4.16 6.60 0.51
C VAL A 59 5.60 6.30 0.92
N ARG A 60 6.35 5.78 -0.04
CA ARG A 60 7.78 5.54 0.10
C ARG A 60 8.52 6.80 -0.34
N LYS A 61 8.89 7.61 0.64
CA LYS A 61 9.50 8.92 0.38
C LYS A 61 10.87 8.84 -0.29
N ASN A 62 11.51 7.68 -0.21
CA ASN A 62 12.83 7.46 -0.83
C ASN A 62 12.74 7.15 -2.32
N GLU A 63 11.55 6.86 -2.84
CA GLU A 63 11.39 6.59 -4.26
C GLU A 63 11.62 7.86 -5.08
N LYS A 64 12.30 7.69 -6.22
CA LYS A 64 12.61 8.81 -7.10
C LYS A 64 11.35 9.52 -7.57
N GLU A 65 10.33 8.77 -7.92
CA GLU A 65 9.07 9.30 -8.41
C GLU A 65 8.43 10.23 -7.39
N PHE A 66 8.52 9.89 -6.09
CA PHE A 66 8.01 10.74 -5.04
C PHE A 66 8.86 12.01 -4.88
N LYS A 67 10.18 11.87 -4.90
CA LYS A 67 11.08 13.02 -4.77
C LYS A 67 10.90 13.99 -5.92
N ASP A 68 10.68 13.49 -7.12
CA ASP A 68 10.49 14.32 -8.31
C ASP A 68 9.23 15.16 -8.25
N LEU A 69 8.23 14.77 -7.46
CA LEU A 69 7.00 15.53 -7.28
C LEU A 69 7.24 16.84 -6.51
N ARG A 70 8.28 16.90 -5.70
CA ARG A 70 8.67 18.10 -4.92
C ARG A 70 7.50 18.70 -4.12
N LEU A 71 6.77 17.84 -3.44
CA LEU A 71 5.62 18.25 -2.65
C LEU A 71 6.07 19.05 -1.42
N SER A 72 5.36 20.13 -1.12
CA SER A 72 5.59 20.91 0.11
C SER A 72 5.08 20.14 1.32
N LYS A 73 5.41 20.61 2.53
CA LYS A 73 4.89 20.01 3.76
C LYS A 73 3.37 20.03 3.81
N GLU A 74 2.76 21.11 3.34
CA GLU A 74 1.31 21.19 3.29
C GLU A 74 0.71 20.20 2.30
N GLN A 75 1.33 20.05 1.14
CA GLN A 75 0.88 19.11 0.12
C GLN A 75 1.03 17.67 0.58
N ILE A 76 2.11 17.35 1.29
CA ILE A 76 2.34 16.00 1.83
C ILE A 76 1.29 15.64 2.86
N ASN A 77 0.81 16.60 3.63
CA ASN A 77 -0.22 16.36 4.65
C ASN A 77 -1.63 16.32 4.08
N ASN A 78 -1.79 16.61 2.81
CA ASN A 78 -3.09 16.61 2.15
C ASN A 78 -3.39 15.23 1.60
N LYS A 79 -4.49 14.62 2.08
CA LYS A 79 -4.89 13.27 1.66
C LYS A 79 -5.09 13.18 0.15
N ASP A 80 -5.75 14.15 -0.45
CA ASP A 80 -6.02 14.12 -1.89
C ASP A 80 -4.75 14.15 -2.72
N ASN A 81 -3.78 14.98 -2.32
CA ASN A 81 -2.50 15.06 -3.02
C ASN A 81 -1.74 13.74 -2.95
N ILE A 82 -1.72 13.11 -1.78
CA ILE A 82 -1.05 11.82 -1.61
C ILE A 82 -1.75 10.75 -2.43
N ILE A 83 -3.07 10.66 -2.36
CA ILE A 83 -3.83 9.66 -3.12
C ILE A 83 -3.62 9.83 -4.62
N ASN A 84 -3.71 11.05 -5.12
CA ASN A 84 -3.53 11.31 -6.54
C ASN A 84 -2.10 11.02 -6.99
N SER A 85 -1.11 11.28 -6.13
CA SER A 85 0.28 10.95 -6.42
C SER A 85 0.48 9.45 -6.56
N ILE A 86 -0.14 8.65 -5.68
CA ILE A 86 -0.06 7.19 -5.74
C ILE A 86 -0.75 6.66 -6.99
N ILE A 87 -1.91 7.21 -7.34
CA ILE A 87 -2.62 6.79 -8.56
C ILE A 87 -1.75 7.02 -9.78
N LYS A 88 -1.09 8.16 -9.83
CA LYS A 88 -0.21 8.51 -10.95
C LYS A 88 1.06 7.67 -10.97
N PHE A 89 1.62 7.41 -9.79
CA PHE A 89 2.86 6.65 -9.64
C PHE A 89 2.68 5.54 -8.60
N PRO A 90 2.00 4.44 -8.94
CA PRO A 90 1.72 3.37 -7.95
C PRO A 90 2.96 2.82 -7.25
N LYS A 91 4.12 2.96 -7.88
CA LYS A 91 5.38 2.49 -7.31
C LYS A 91 5.72 3.13 -5.97
N ILE A 92 5.18 4.33 -5.67
CA ILE A 92 5.47 5.01 -4.41
C ILE A 92 4.65 4.49 -3.23
N LEU A 93 3.66 3.62 -3.48
CA LEU A 93 2.85 3.05 -2.40
C LEU A 93 3.70 2.18 -1.48
N GLN A 94 3.53 2.38 -0.16
CA GLN A 94 4.12 1.46 0.83
C GLN A 94 3.55 0.06 0.64
N ARG A 95 4.38 -0.95 0.80
CA ARG A 95 3.97 -2.33 0.52
C ARG A 95 4.75 -3.33 1.36
N PRO A 96 4.20 -4.52 1.54
CA PRO A 96 2.84 -4.88 1.15
C PRO A 96 1.82 -4.25 2.10
N ILE A 97 0.61 -4.05 1.60
CA ILE A 97 -0.51 -3.65 2.44
C ILE A 97 -1.46 -4.83 2.51
N ILE A 98 -1.82 -5.22 3.72
CA ILE A 98 -2.67 -6.37 3.98
C ILE A 98 -3.94 -5.88 4.64
N ILE A 99 -5.08 -6.20 4.03
CA ILE A 99 -6.39 -5.85 4.56
C ILE A 99 -7.13 -7.11 4.95
N ASN A 100 -7.64 -7.15 6.18
CA ASN A 100 -8.48 -8.23 6.68
C ASN A 100 -9.77 -7.61 7.22
N ASN A 101 -10.83 -7.64 6.41
CA ASN A 101 -12.13 -7.04 6.74
C ASN A 101 -12.00 -5.55 7.07
N GLN A 102 -12.06 -5.20 8.36
CA GLN A 102 -12.03 -3.81 8.81
C GLN A 102 -10.67 -3.40 9.35
N LYS A 103 -9.65 -4.22 9.17
CA LYS A 103 -8.31 -3.93 9.65
C LYS A 103 -7.33 -3.95 8.50
N ALA A 104 -6.35 -3.08 8.55
CA ALA A 104 -5.28 -3.05 7.57
C ALA A 104 -3.94 -2.87 8.27
N VAL A 105 -2.89 -3.43 7.67
CA VAL A 105 -1.53 -3.25 8.16
C VAL A 105 -0.59 -3.10 6.98
N ILE A 106 0.47 -2.34 7.19
CA ILE A 106 1.57 -2.30 6.25
C ILE A 106 2.54 -3.40 6.67
N GLY A 107 2.79 -4.33 5.77
CA GLY A 107 3.71 -5.43 6.04
C GLY A 107 5.13 -4.95 5.94
N ARG A 108 5.62 -4.36 7.01
CA ARG A 108 7.02 -3.95 7.05
C ARG A 108 7.89 -5.17 7.20
N PRO A 109 9.12 -5.15 6.66
CA PRO A 109 10.01 -6.27 6.83
C PRO A 109 10.22 -6.51 8.32
N PRO A 110 10.18 -7.76 8.75
CA PRO A 110 10.59 -8.08 10.10
C PRO A 110 12.06 -7.70 10.22
N GLU A 111 12.33 -6.94 11.21
CA GLU A 111 13.69 -6.49 11.45
C GLU A 111 14.36 -7.35 12.47
#